data_6a07a52aec20c0560ca266702369d2ec
#
_entry.id   6a07a52aec20c0560ca266702369d2ec
#
_cell.length_a   1.000
_cell.length_b   1.000
_cell.length_c   1.000
_cell.angle_alpha   90.00
_cell.angle_beta   90.00
_cell.angle_gamma   90.00
#
_symmetry.space_group_name_H-M   'P 1'
#
loop_
_entity.id
_entity.type
_entity.pdbx_description
1 polymer ?
#
loop_
_entity_poly.entity_id
_entity_poly.type
_entity_poly.pdbx_seq_one_letter_code
_entity_poly.pdbx_strand_id
1 'polypeptide(L)'
;MDSKRALSGTLVTVTVMIAAPAALGAPTAHAAAAPVKIRTWTTSAQPRVTAARPTSRNKKIALNQVVQRAWNYREFRCLDNLWTRESGWNHHALNSSSGAYGIPQALPAGKMRGAGKDWKSNPATQIRWGLAYIKGRYGKPCGAWGHWQAHNWY
;
A
#
# COMPACT_ATOMS: atom_id res chain seq x y z
N MET A 1 -17.54 28.87 -40.71
CA MET A 1 -16.16 29.31 -40.91
C MET A 1 -15.24 28.34 -40.23
N ASP A 2 -14.60 27.57 -41.10
CA ASP A 2 -13.78 26.43 -40.78
C ASP A 2 -12.46 26.82 -40.13
N SER A 3 -11.94 25.96 -39.27
CA SER A 3 -10.48 25.74 -39.21
C SER A 3 -10.17 24.42 -38.48
N LYS A 4 -10.13 23.37 -39.28
CA LYS A 4 -9.46 22.12 -38.94
C LYS A 4 -7.95 22.36 -38.98
N ARG A 5 -7.25 22.12 -37.89
CA ARG A 5 -5.78 21.96 -37.89
C ARG A 5 -5.43 20.50 -37.67
N ALA A 6 -5.01 19.86 -38.72
CA ALA A 6 -4.35 18.57 -38.75
C ALA A 6 -2.91 18.74 -38.29
N LEU A 7 -2.48 17.97 -37.31
CA LEU A 7 -1.07 17.84 -36.94
C LEU A 7 -0.53 16.58 -37.61
N SER A 8 0.30 16.80 -38.65
CA SER A 8 1.12 15.78 -39.29
C SER A 8 2.24 15.32 -38.35
N GLY A 9 2.19 14.08 -37.93
CA GLY A 9 3.29 13.43 -37.24
C GLY A 9 4.30 12.89 -38.26
N THR A 10 5.51 13.41 -38.21
CA THR A 10 6.63 12.95 -39.04
C THR A 10 7.27 11.75 -38.39
N LEU A 11 7.18 10.58 -39.04
CA LEU A 11 7.92 9.37 -38.64
C LEU A 11 9.39 9.58 -39.06
N VAL A 12 10.29 9.56 -38.10
CA VAL A 12 11.74 9.49 -38.33
C VAL A 12 12.14 8.02 -38.26
N THR A 13 12.39 7.41 -39.42
CA THR A 13 13.00 6.09 -39.54
C THR A 13 14.51 6.23 -39.42
N VAL A 14 15.09 5.69 -38.36
CA VAL A 14 16.53 5.57 -38.21
C VAL A 14 16.98 4.24 -38.82
N THR A 15 17.60 4.30 -40.01
CA THR A 15 18.23 3.16 -40.66
C THR A 15 19.64 2.98 -40.10
N VAL A 16 19.86 1.91 -39.31
CA VAL A 16 21.20 1.53 -38.87
C VAL A 16 21.84 0.64 -39.97
N MET A 17 22.83 1.18 -40.65
CA MET A 17 23.68 0.39 -41.54
C MET A 17 24.75 -0.33 -40.73
N ILE A 18 24.69 -1.65 -40.74
CA ILE A 18 25.73 -2.51 -40.20
C ILE A 18 26.71 -2.82 -41.34
N ALA A 19 27.90 -2.25 -41.30
CA ALA A 19 28.99 -2.64 -42.16
C ALA A 19 29.74 -3.80 -41.55
N ALA A 20 29.84 -4.92 -42.31
CA ALA A 20 30.67 -6.07 -41.97
C ALA A 20 32.09 -5.84 -42.50
N PRO A 21 33.14 -6.11 -41.74
CA PRO A 21 34.48 -6.29 -42.30
C PRO A 21 34.74 -7.76 -42.55
N ALA A 22 35.29 -8.03 -43.70
CA ALA A 22 35.71 -9.33 -44.21
C ALA A 22 36.88 -9.91 -43.39
N ALA A 23 36.89 -11.21 -43.34
CA ALA A 23 37.87 -12.03 -42.71
C ALA A 23 39.23 -12.06 -43.42
N LEU A 24 40.30 -12.30 -42.67
CA LEU A 24 41.45 -13.11 -43.11
C LEU A 24 42.31 -13.49 -41.87
N GLY A 25 42.58 -14.76 -41.69
CA GLY A 25 43.76 -15.28 -40.96
C GLY A 25 43.51 -16.00 -39.67
N ALA A 26 43.38 -17.33 -39.70
CA ALA A 26 43.73 -18.23 -38.60
C ALA A 26 45.26 -18.29 -38.43
N PRO A 27 45.86 -18.76 -37.34
CA PRO A 27 45.49 -20.01 -36.64
C PRO A 27 45.65 -20.04 -35.09
N THR A 28 44.98 -21.01 -34.51
CA THR A 28 45.36 -21.87 -33.39
C THR A 28 46.06 -21.31 -32.15
N ALA A 29 45.29 -21.14 -31.09
CA ALA A 29 45.74 -21.57 -29.76
C ALA A 29 44.49 -21.97 -28.95
N HIS A 30 44.36 -23.27 -28.70
CA HIS A 30 43.46 -23.80 -27.66
C HIS A 30 43.96 -23.31 -26.30
N ALA A 31 43.46 -22.20 -25.85
CA ALA A 31 43.54 -21.85 -24.43
C ALA A 31 42.36 -22.56 -23.76
N ALA A 32 42.68 -23.61 -23.00
CA ALA A 32 41.72 -24.25 -22.11
C ALA A 32 41.05 -23.20 -21.22
N ALA A 33 39.76 -22.99 -21.45
CA ALA A 33 38.97 -22.14 -20.59
C ALA A 33 38.96 -22.74 -19.20
N ALA A 34 39.53 -22.03 -18.24
CA ALA A 34 39.42 -22.36 -16.82
C ALA A 34 37.94 -22.43 -16.42
N PRO A 35 37.55 -23.42 -15.59
CA PRO A 35 36.14 -23.54 -15.20
C PRO A 35 35.70 -22.25 -14.48
N VAL A 36 34.73 -21.59 -15.08
CA VAL A 36 34.04 -20.45 -14.43
C VAL A 36 33.38 -21.00 -13.18
N LYS A 37 33.91 -20.68 -12.02
CA LYS A 37 33.24 -20.92 -10.74
C LYS A 37 31.98 -20.05 -10.72
N ILE A 38 30.86 -20.64 -11.08
CA ILE A 38 29.56 -20.04 -10.85
C ILE A 38 29.43 -19.90 -9.34
N ARG A 39 29.59 -18.70 -8.85
CA ARG A 39 29.20 -18.38 -7.46
C ARG A 39 27.69 -18.51 -7.43
N THR A 40 27.19 -19.63 -6.96
CA THR A 40 25.80 -19.74 -6.52
C THR A 40 25.63 -18.71 -5.43
N TRP A 41 24.89 -17.66 -5.75
CA TRP A 41 24.39 -16.75 -4.74
C TRP A 41 23.39 -17.53 -3.91
N THR A 42 23.87 -18.15 -2.83
CA THR A 42 22.96 -18.57 -1.78
C THR A 42 22.29 -17.28 -1.31
N THR A 43 20.99 -17.18 -1.57
CA THR A 43 20.15 -16.16 -1.01
C THR A 43 20.24 -16.29 0.51
N SER A 44 21.25 -15.65 1.08
CA SER A 44 21.38 -15.58 2.52
C SER A 44 20.16 -14.84 3.02
N ALA A 45 19.49 -15.53 3.91
CA ALA A 45 18.30 -15.16 4.66
C ALA A 45 17.98 -13.67 4.59
N GLN A 46 16.94 -13.31 3.83
CA GLN A 46 16.25 -12.05 4.06
C GLN A 46 15.97 -11.98 5.56
N PRO A 47 16.30 -10.88 6.25
CA PRO A 47 15.90 -10.72 7.63
C PRO A 47 14.39 -10.92 7.63
N ARG A 48 13.93 -11.97 8.28
CA ARG A 48 12.51 -12.17 8.56
C ARG A 48 12.11 -10.97 9.39
N VAL A 49 11.51 -9.97 8.71
CA VAL A 49 10.74 -8.97 9.41
C VAL A 49 9.59 -9.75 10.02
N THR A 50 9.75 -10.18 11.24
CA THR A 50 8.69 -10.73 12.08
C THR A 50 7.78 -9.56 12.47
N ALA A 51 7.17 -8.93 11.46
CA ALA A 51 6.03 -8.08 11.67
C ALA A 51 4.93 -8.97 12.24
N ALA A 52 4.62 -8.79 13.53
CA ALA A 52 3.54 -9.52 14.17
C ALA A 52 2.28 -9.36 13.29
N ARG A 53 1.87 -10.47 12.63
CA ARG A 53 0.71 -10.46 11.74
C ARG A 53 -0.53 -10.12 12.56
N PRO A 54 -1.44 -9.29 12.03
CA PRO A 54 -2.68 -8.99 12.72
C PRO A 54 -3.40 -10.28 13.08
N THR A 55 -3.66 -10.48 14.38
CA THR A 55 -4.26 -11.72 14.92
C THR A 55 -5.76 -11.78 14.68
N SER A 56 -6.47 -10.66 14.65
CA SER A 56 -7.92 -10.62 14.45
C SER A 56 -8.31 -10.44 12.98
N ARG A 57 -9.50 -10.95 12.62
CA ARG A 57 -10.10 -10.77 11.28
C ARG A 57 -10.18 -9.29 10.90
N ASN A 58 -10.60 -8.43 11.82
CA ASN A 58 -10.78 -7.00 11.54
C ASN A 58 -9.45 -6.30 11.24
N LYS A 59 -8.38 -6.66 11.96
CA LYS A 59 -7.03 -6.17 11.69
C LYS A 59 -6.52 -6.59 10.30
N LYS A 60 -6.81 -7.82 9.86
CA LYS A 60 -6.46 -8.30 8.52
C LYS A 60 -7.16 -7.51 7.42
N ILE A 61 -8.47 -7.24 7.60
CA ILE A 61 -9.24 -6.40 6.68
C ILE A 61 -8.63 -5.00 6.60
N ALA A 62 -8.29 -4.41 7.74
CA ALA A 62 -7.69 -3.09 7.79
C ALA A 62 -6.31 -3.03 7.12
N LEU A 63 -5.46 -4.04 7.35
CA LEU A 63 -4.15 -4.11 6.70
C LEU A 63 -4.29 -4.12 5.17
N ASN A 64 -5.20 -4.93 4.63
CA ASN A 64 -5.47 -4.95 3.20
C ASN A 64 -5.93 -3.58 2.68
N GLN A 65 -6.83 -2.91 3.39
CA GLN A 65 -7.32 -1.60 2.99
C GLN A 65 -6.27 -0.48 3.12
N VAL A 66 -5.32 -0.61 4.06
CA VAL A 66 -4.16 0.28 4.20
C VAL A 66 -3.23 0.12 2.99
N VAL A 67 -2.91 -1.12 2.60
CA VAL A 67 -2.08 -1.44 1.43
C VAL A 67 -2.73 -0.91 0.14
N GLN A 68 -4.06 -1.09 -0.03
CA GLN A 68 -4.79 -0.56 -1.19
C GLN A 68 -4.71 0.97 -1.34
N ARG A 69 -4.40 1.69 -0.26
CA ARG A 69 -4.18 3.15 -0.26
C ARG A 69 -2.72 3.55 -0.47
N ALA A 70 -1.85 2.59 -0.82
CA ALA A 70 -0.40 2.76 -0.90
C ALA A 70 0.22 3.28 0.41
N TRP A 71 -0.39 2.94 1.54
CA TRP A 71 0.17 3.21 2.85
C TRP A 71 1.01 2.01 3.31
N ASN A 72 2.17 2.30 3.92
CA ASN A 72 3.09 1.27 4.37
C ASN A 72 2.67 0.63 5.71
N TYR A 73 3.38 -0.40 6.13
CA TYR A 73 3.10 -1.13 7.36
C TYR A 73 3.24 -0.26 8.64
N ARG A 74 4.06 0.77 8.62
CA ARG A 74 4.16 1.73 9.74
C ARG A 74 2.82 2.43 9.97
N GLU A 75 2.13 2.82 8.91
CA GLU A 75 0.79 3.43 9.01
C GLU A 75 -0.23 2.45 9.59
N PHE A 76 -0.15 1.16 9.21
CA PHE A 76 -0.99 0.15 9.84
C PHE A 76 -0.70 0.00 11.34
N ARG A 77 0.54 0.06 11.78
CA ARG A 77 0.88 0.02 13.23
C ARG A 77 0.28 1.20 14.00
N CYS A 78 0.35 2.40 13.43
CA CYS A 78 -0.31 3.57 14.03
C CYS A 78 -1.82 3.39 14.12
N LEU A 79 -2.45 2.85 13.08
CA LEU A 79 -3.87 2.53 13.05
C LEU A 79 -4.23 1.47 14.10
N ASP A 80 -3.39 0.45 14.25
CA ASP A 80 -3.58 -0.61 15.24
C ASP A 80 -3.56 -0.06 16.66
N ASN A 81 -2.60 0.81 16.98
CA ASN A 81 -2.54 1.48 18.26
C ASN A 81 -3.80 2.33 18.51
N LEU A 82 -4.20 3.12 17.53
CA LEU A 82 -5.35 4.00 17.61
C LEU A 82 -6.64 3.22 17.88
N TRP A 83 -6.98 2.27 17.00
CA TRP A 83 -8.26 1.56 17.09
C TRP A 83 -8.29 0.49 18.17
N THR A 84 -7.14 0.09 18.71
CA THR A 84 -7.06 -0.68 19.94
C THR A 84 -7.54 0.17 21.14
N ARG A 85 -7.18 1.45 21.19
CA ARG A 85 -7.63 2.39 22.23
C ARG A 85 -9.10 2.75 22.09
N GLU A 86 -9.58 2.91 20.85
CA GLU A 86 -10.97 3.32 20.58
C GLU A 86 -11.99 2.23 20.90
N SER A 87 -11.75 1.01 20.45
CA SER A 87 -12.76 -0.05 20.48
C SER A 87 -12.22 -1.45 20.77
N GLY A 88 -10.90 -1.61 20.91
CA GLY A 88 -10.27 -2.93 20.89
C GLY A 88 -10.54 -3.69 19.56
N TRP A 89 -10.76 -2.97 18.47
CA TRP A 89 -11.16 -3.54 17.17
C TRP A 89 -12.54 -4.19 17.15
N ASN A 90 -13.39 -3.90 18.14
CA ASN A 90 -14.75 -4.41 18.19
C ASN A 90 -15.69 -3.58 17.32
N HIS A 91 -16.23 -4.18 16.26
CA HIS A 91 -17.15 -3.50 15.36
C HIS A 91 -18.57 -3.32 15.94
N HIS A 92 -18.84 -3.87 17.11
CA HIS A 92 -20.06 -3.64 17.88
C HIS A 92 -19.84 -2.77 19.11
N ALA A 93 -18.63 -2.21 19.29
CA ALA A 93 -18.37 -1.33 20.42
C ALA A 93 -19.31 -0.11 20.40
N LEU A 94 -19.98 0.14 21.50
CA LEU A 94 -20.85 1.30 21.72
C LEU A 94 -20.42 2.01 22.98
N ASN A 95 -20.11 3.28 22.86
CA ASN A 95 -19.96 4.14 24.02
C ASN A 95 -21.34 4.65 24.42
N SER A 96 -21.87 4.19 25.56
CA SER A 96 -23.24 4.50 25.98
C SER A 96 -23.45 5.96 26.35
N SER A 97 -22.40 6.67 26.74
CA SER A 97 -22.48 8.10 27.11
C SER A 97 -22.47 9.04 25.91
N SER A 98 -21.63 8.75 24.89
CA SER A 98 -21.50 9.60 23.71
C SER A 98 -22.29 9.12 22.51
N GLY A 99 -22.60 7.83 22.41
CA GLY A 99 -23.18 7.19 21.21
C GLY A 99 -22.13 6.90 20.11
N ALA A 100 -20.84 7.03 20.40
CA ALA A 100 -19.78 6.63 19.48
C ALA A 100 -19.83 5.12 19.22
N TYR A 101 -19.62 4.69 17.95
CA TYR A 101 -19.89 3.32 17.54
C TYR A 101 -18.81 2.73 16.66
N GLY A 102 -18.61 1.42 16.85
CA GLY A 102 -17.83 0.54 16.00
C GLY A 102 -16.31 0.69 16.16
N ILE A 103 -15.57 0.10 15.23
CA ILE A 103 -14.09 0.10 15.27
C ILE A 103 -13.52 1.52 15.37
N PRO A 104 -13.97 2.51 14.56
CA PRO A 104 -13.42 3.86 14.57
C PRO A 104 -14.08 4.78 15.61
N GLN A 105 -15.00 4.30 16.44
CA GLN A 105 -15.80 5.11 17.36
C GLN A 105 -16.39 6.37 16.71
N ALA A 106 -17.08 6.14 15.57
CA ALA A 106 -17.67 7.23 14.79
C ALA A 106 -18.76 7.96 15.57
N LEU A 107 -18.72 9.30 15.57
CA LEU A 107 -19.70 10.15 16.22
C LEU A 107 -20.16 11.32 15.31
N PRO A 108 -21.43 11.46 14.98
CA PRO A 108 -22.50 10.47 15.13
C PRO A 108 -22.23 9.19 14.32
N ALA A 109 -22.61 8.03 14.88
CA ALA A 109 -22.39 6.72 14.25
C ALA A 109 -22.95 6.62 12.81
N GLY A 110 -24.07 7.28 12.54
CA GLY A 110 -24.73 7.30 11.23
C GLY A 110 -23.89 7.86 10.09
N LYS A 111 -22.82 8.60 10.36
CA LYS A 111 -21.86 9.06 9.34
C LYS A 111 -21.25 7.91 8.54
N MET A 112 -21.12 6.72 9.15
CA MET A 112 -20.58 5.54 8.47
C MET A 112 -21.49 5.02 7.35
N ARG A 113 -22.76 5.44 7.27
CA ARG A 113 -23.68 5.09 6.19
C ARG A 113 -23.17 5.52 4.80
N GLY A 114 -22.37 6.59 4.75
CA GLY A 114 -21.73 7.03 3.51
C GLY A 114 -20.74 6.02 2.93
N ALA A 115 -20.22 5.09 3.75
CA ALA A 115 -19.35 4.02 3.29
C ALA A 115 -20.12 2.72 2.93
N GLY A 116 -21.35 2.56 3.42
CA GLY A 116 -22.23 1.41 3.11
C GLY A 116 -23.40 1.32 4.07
N LYS A 117 -24.52 0.77 3.57
CA LYS A 117 -25.76 0.63 4.37
C LYS A 117 -25.61 -0.39 5.50
N ASP A 118 -24.67 -1.31 5.38
CA ASP A 118 -24.36 -2.42 6.30
C ASP A 118 -23.38 -2.02 7.42
N TRP A 119 -23.11 -0.74 7.59
CA TRP A 119 -22.10 -0.22 8.53
C TRP A 119 -22.29 -0.69 9.98
N LYS A 120 -23.48 -1.02 10.41
CA LYS A 120 -23.73 -1.50 11.78
C LYS A 120 -23.10 -2.85 12.07
N SER A 121 -23.06 -3.74 11.08
CA SER A 121 -22.63 -5.14 11.25
C SER A 121 -21.42 -5.53 10.43
N ASN A 122 -21.02 -4.70 9.46
CA ASN A 122 -19.89 -5.02 8.58
C ASN A 122 -18.62 -4.25 8.97
N PRO A 123 -17.61 -4.94 9.55
CA PRO A 123 -16.36 -4.30 9.93
C PRO A 123 -15.60 -3.71 8.74
N ALA A 124 -15.70 -4.30 7.54
CA ALA A 124 -15.02 -3.77 6.35
C ALA A 124 -15.55 -2.38 5.96
N THR A 125 -16.85 -2.16 6.12
CA THR A 125 -17.51 -0.86 5.88
C THR A 125 -17.09 0.17 6.91
N GLN A 126 -17.02 -0.20 8.20
CA GLN A 126 -16.55 0.68 9.27
C GLN A 126 -15.09 1.09 9.06
N ILE A 127 -14.22 0.11 8.74
CA ILE A 127 -12.81 0.33 8.46
C ILE A 127 -12.64 1.26 7.26
N ARG A 128 -13.38 1.03 6.16
CA ARG A 128 -13.35 1.90 4.97
C ARG A 128 -13.71 3.34 5.30
N TRP A 129 -14.76 3.54 6.09
CA TRP A 129 -15.17 4.87 6.55
C TRP A 129 -14.08 5.52 7.42
N GLY A 130 -13.58 4.80 8.43
CA GLY A 130 -12.57 5.32 9.35
C GLY A 130 -11.28 5.72 8.66
N LEU A 131 -10.82 4.91 7.68
CA LEU A 131 -9.64 5.24 6.88
C LEU A 131 -9.88 6.45 5.96
N ALA A 132 -11.08 6.64 5.43
CA ALA A 132 -11.45 7.84 4.67
C ALA A 132 -11.46 9.09 5.56
N TYR A 133 -12.03 8.98 6.77
CA TYR A 133 -12.03 10.04 7.77
C TYR A 133 -10.59 10.44 8.16
N ILE A 134 -9.74 9.45 8.49
CA ILE A 134 -8.33 9.69 8.82
C ILE A 134 -7.62 10.37 7.65
N LYS A 135 -7.84 9.92 6.42
CA LYS A 135 -7.23 10.54 5.24
C LYS A 135 -7.61 12.01 5.10
N GLY A 136 -8.88 12.34 5.27
CA GLY A 136 -9.38 13.71 5.12
C GLY A 136 -8.91 14.66 6.22
N ARG A 137 -8.79 14.17 7.46
CA ARG A 137 -8.51 15.03 8.61
C ARG A 137 -7.03 15.05 9.03
N TYR A 138 -6.34 13.93 8.89
CA TYR A 138 -4.98 13.73 9.40
C TYR A 138 -3.98 13.30 8.32
N GLY A 139 -4.42 13.15 7.09
CA GLY A 139 -3.62 12.66 5.97
C GLY A 139 -3.35 11.15 6.03
N LYS A 140 -2.84 10.65 7.16
CA LYS A 140 -2.44 9.24 7.35
C LYS A 140 -2.68 8.78 8.80
N PRO A 141 -2.74 7.44 9.03
CA PRO A 141 -2.94 6.89 10.37
C PRO A 141 -1.95 7.35 11.44
N CYS A 142 -0.68 7.53 11.10
CA CYS A 142 0.30 8.02 12.08
C CYS A 142 0.02 9.48 12.48
N GLY A 143 -0.54 10.30 11.59
CA GLY A 143 -1.02 11.65 11.95
C GLY A 143 -2.18 11.60 12.95
N ALA A 144 -3.15 10.72 12.71
CA ALA A 144 -4.27 10.52 13.63
C ALA A 144 -3.82 9.98 15.01
N TRP A 145 -2.88 9.03 15.00
CA TRP A 145 -2.31 8.49 16.23
C TRP A 145 -1.55 9.56 17.03
N GLY A 146 -0.72 10.37 16.37
CA GLY A 146 -0.03 11.48 17.03
C GLY A 146 -0.99 12.49 17.65
N HIS A 147 -2.08 12.81 16.95
CA HIS A 147 -3.14 13.68 17.49
C HIS A 147 -3.80 13.04 18.73
N TRP A 148 -4.16 11.76 18.65
CA TRP A 148 -4.74 11.02 19.77
C TRP A 148 -3.82 11.01 20.99
N GLN A 149 -2.53 10.81 20.81
CA GLN A 149 -1.56 10.82 21.91
C GLN A 149 -1.49 12.17 22.64
N ALA A 150 -1.71 13.27 21.92
CA ALA A 150 -1.69 14.62 22.49
C ALA A 150 -3.03 15.03 23.13
N HIS A 151 -4.17 14.51 22.63
CA HIS A 151 -5.50 15.05 22.97
C HIS A 151 -6.48 14.00 23.49
N ASN A 152 -6.16 12.70 23.42
CA ASN A 152 -7.03 11.56 23.77
C ASN A 152 -8.31 11.44 22.91
N TRP A 153 -8.30 11.99 21.69
CA TRP A 153 -9.34 11.86 20.67
C TRP A 153 -8.76 12.06 19.27
N TYR A 154 -9.54 11.71 18.24
CA TYR A 154 -9.14 11.94 16.84
C TYR A 154 -10.36 12.16 15.94
#